data_cc84f1f559af66763f281594f0c4b982
#
_entry.id   cc84f1f559af66763f281594f0c4b982
#
_cell.length_a   1.000
_cell.length_b   1.000
_cell.length_c   1.000
_cell.angle_alpha   90.00
_cell.angle_beta   90.00
_cell.angle_gamma   90.00
#
_symmetry.space_group_name_H-M   'P 1'
#
loop_
_entity.id
_entity.type
_entity.pdbx_description
1 polymer ?
#
loop_
_entity_poly.entity_id
_entity_poly.type
_entity_poly.pdbx_seq_one_letter_code
_entity_poly.pdbx_strand_id
1 'polypeptide(L)'
;MAQVINTNVGALFAGAALNKSAAGLQVAQERLSSGLRINSAKDDSTGLAIATGIDSKIRGANMNIRNANDAISKAQISDGYLAQITENTQRLREIFVQTGAVANEEAVALIAENGRIDGLVTASAAVVVDEAGGTAGGSGATFTAAAAAALDTLAKIDTELGKITTARAKFGADMSALSSAVASLQTASVNYSASYSRVMDTDYAAETAAQAKNNILQQAGTAVLAQANQTPQTVLTLLR
;
A
#
# COMPACT_ATOMS: atom_id res chain seq x y z
N MET A 1 -43.76 45.82 12.74
CA MET A 1 -43.40 45.47 11.39
C MET A 1 -44.59 45.81 10.51
N ALA A 2 -44.37 46.44 9.34
CA ALA A 2 -45.49 46.70 8.43
C ALA A 2 -46.06 45.37 7.92
N GLN A 3 -47.37 45.18 8.08
CA GLN A 3 -48.09 44.02 7.56
C GLN A 3 -48.31 44.22 6.06
N VAL A 4 -47.45 43.60 5.24
CA VAL A 4 -47.53 43.64 3.77
C VAL A 4 -48.28 42.39 3.31
N ILE A 5 -49.33 42.54 2.51
CA ILE A 5 -50.20 41.47 2.05
C ILE A 5 -49.63 40.81 0.79
N ASN A 6 -49.02 41.58 -0.12
CA ASN A 6 -48.53 41.09 -1.41
C ASN A 6 -47.23 40.30 -1.33
N THR A 7 -46.45 40.41 -0.25
CA THR A 7 -45.16 39.70 -0.08
C THR A 7 -45.10 39.09 1.31
N ASN A 8 -45.21 37.76 1.40
CA ASN A 8 -45.11 37.07 2.70
C ASN A 8 -43.65 36.75 3.01
N VAL A 9 -42.94 37.73 3.61
CA VAL A 9 -41.53 37.62 3.98
C VAL A 9 -41.29 36.49 4.98
N GLY A 10 -42.29 36.21 5.89
CA GLY A 10 -42.20 35.08 6.83
C GLY A 10 -42.18 33.73 6.13
N ALA A 11 -43.04 33.55 5.10
CA ALA A 11 -43.06 32.32 4.30
C ALA A 11 -41.78 32.14 3.44
N LEU A 12 -41.25 33.23 2.89
CA LEU A 12 -39.98 33.21 2.16
C LEU A 12 -38.81 32.80 3.05
N PHE A 13 -38.75 33.37 4.26
CA PHE A 13 -37.70 33.01 5.23
C PHE A 13 -37.84 31.53 5.69
N ALA A 14 -39.06 31.07 5.97
CA ALA A 14 -39.31 29.68 6.34
C ALA A 14 -38.97 28.71 5.20
N GLY A 15 -39.29 29.07 3.93
CA GLY A 15 -38.93 28.32 2.77
C GLY A 15 -37.40 28.21 2.55
N ALA A 16 -36.68 29.34 2.74
CA ALA A 16 -35.21 29.32 2.66
C ALA A 16 -34.57 28.45 3.77
N ALA A 17 -35.10 28.50 4.99
CA ALA A 17 -34.64 27.63 6.09
C ALA A 17 -34.94 26.14 5.83
N LEU A 18 -36.10 25.84 5.24
CA LEU A 18 -36.48 24.47 4.84
C LEU A 18 -35.54 23.91 3.77
N ASN A 19 -35.24 24.69 2.73
CA ASN A 19 -34.30 24.28 1.69
C ASN A 19 -32.88 24.03 2.25
N LYS A 20 -32.45 24.87 3.21
CA LYS A 20 -31.14 24.68 3.88
C LYS A 20 -31.11 23.38 4.71
N SER A 21 -32.19 23.07 5.43
CA SER A 21 -32.26 21.83 6.21
C SER A 21 -32.35 20.59 5.31
N ALA A 22 -33.07 20.68 4.19
CA ALA A 22 -33.13 19.62 3.20
C ALA A 22 -31.77 19.33 2.56
N ALA A 23 -31.03 20.36 2.17
CA ALA A 23 -29.65 20.21 1.66
C ALA A 23 -28.71 19.62 2.71
N GLY A 24 -28.81 20.04 3.98
CA GLY A 24 -28.04 19.46 5.08
C GLY A 24 -28.37 17.99 5.35
N LEU A 25 -29.67 17.62 5.20
CA LEU A 25 -30.09 16.23 5.32
C LEU A 25 -29.51 15.34 4.21
N GLN A 26 -29.50 15.85 2.97
CA GLN A 26 -28.91 15.12 1.83
C GLN A 26 -27.42 14.87 2.03
N VAL A 27 -26.64 15.89 2.44
CA VAL A 27 -25.21 15.75 2.73
C VAL A 27 -24.96 14.73 3.85
N ALA A 28 -25.75 14.78 4.93
CA ALA A 28 -25.64 13.82 6.02
C ALA A 28 -25.91 12.38 5.55
N GLN A 29 -26.92 12.19 4.71
CA GLN A 29 -27.25 10.88 4.12
C GLN A 29 -26.13 10.38 3.19
N GLU A 30 -25.56 11.24 2.35
CA GLU A 30 -24.43 10.87 1.47
C GLU A 30 -23.23 10.41 2.28
N ARG A 31 -22.87 11.16 3.35
CA ARG A 31 -21.73 10.81 4.23
C ARG A 31 -21.98 9.54 5.03
N LEU A 32 -23.18 9.34 5.56
CA LEU A 32 -23.56 8.13 6.28
C LEU A 32 -23.57 6.89 5.36
N SER A 33 -24.00 7.07 4.11
CA SER A 33 -24.03 5.98 3.12
C SER A 33 -22.65 5.60 2.61
N SER A 34 -21.78 6.58 2.36
CA SER A 34 -20.41 6.34 1.87
C SER A 34 -19.42 6.03 2.98
N GLY A 35 -19.69 6.44 4.23
CA GLY A 35 -18.75 6.43 5.34
C GLY A 35 -17.65 7.49 5.21
N LEU A 36 -17.72 8.34 4.18
CA LEU A 36 -16.70 9.34 3.86
C LEU A 36 -17.23 10.75 4.12
N ARG A 37 -16.42 11.57 4.78
CA ARG A 37 -16.67 13.00 4.99
C ARG A 37 -16.54 13.79 3.69
N ILE A 38 -15.56 13.43 2.85
CA ILE A 38 -15.30 14.04 1.55
C ILE A 38 -15.70 13.04 0.48
N ASN A 39 -16.81 13.28 -0.19
CA ASN A 39 -17.32 12.40 -1.25
C ASN A 39 -17.03 12.97 -2.66
N SER A 40 -16.86 14.28 -2.75
CA SER A 40 -16.62 14.99 -4.01
C SER A 40 -15.64 16.13 -3.83
N ALA A 41 -15.04 16.59 -4.95
CA ALA A 41 -14.18 17.78 -4.96
C ALA A 41 -14.91 19.06 -4.54
N LYS A 42 -16.25 19.09 -4.56
CA LYS A 42 -17.08 20.18 -4.08
C LYS A 42 -17.02 20.32 -2.55
N ASP A 43 -16.89 19.20 -1.82
CA ASP A 43 -16.88 19.18 -0.37
C ASP A 43 -15.56 19.74 0.19
N ASP A 44 -14.44 19.24 -0.35
CA ASP A 44 -13.09 19.72 -0.04
C ASP A 44 -12.12 19.30 -1.14
N SER A 45 -11.75 20.24 -2.01
CA SER A 45 -10.81 19.98 -3.10
C SER A 45 -9.38 19.72 -2.62
N THR A 46 -8.96 20.38 -1.56
CA THR A 46 -7.62 20.23 -0.99
C THR A 46 -7.49 18.91 -0.23
N GLY A 47 -8.49 18.60 0.61
CA GLY A 47 -8.55 17.32 1.32
C GLY A 47 -8.59 16.13 0.38
N LEU A 48 -9.36 16.22 -0.72
CA LEU A 48 -9.41 15.16 -1.74
C LEU A 48 -8.06 14.98 -2.44
N ALA A 49 -7.35 16.06 -2.79
CA ALA A 49 -6.03 15.98 -3.41
C ALA A 49 -5.00 15.31 -2.48
N ILE A 50 -5.02 15.66 -1.19
CA ILE A 50 -4.17 15.01 -0.17
C ILE A 50 -4.53 13.53 -0.03
N ALA A 51 -5.81 13.20 0.06
CA ALA A 51 -6.28 11.84 0.22
C ALA A 51 -5.91 10.94 -0.97
N THR A 52 -6.07 11.43 -2.21
CA THR A 52 -5.66 10.69 -3.41
C THR A 52 -4.15 10.45 -3.45
N GLY A 53 -3.34 11.43 -3.00
CA GLY A 53 -1.90 11.26 -2.85
C GLY A 53 -1.55 10.18 -1.81
N ILE A 54 -2.23 10.18 -0.67
CA ILE A 54 -2.03 9.16 0.39
C ILE A 54 -2.48 7.77 -0.11
N ASP A 55 -3.62 7.65 -0.80
CA ASP A 55 -4.09 6.37 -1.36
C ASP A 55 -3.07 5.79 -2.36
N SER A 56 -2.50 6.65 -3.22
CA SER A 56 -1.42 6.24 -4.13
C SER A 56 -0.21 5.67 -3.36
N LYS A 57 0.18 6.29 -2.24
CA LYS A 57 1.28 5.82 -1.39
C LYS A 57 0.96 4.48 -0.71
N ILE A 58 -0.27 4.30 -0.23
CA ILE A 58 -0.73 3.01 0.35
C ILE A 58 -0.64 1.90 -0.69
N ARG A 59 -1.15 2.14 -1.90
CA ARG A 59 -1.10 1.16 -3.01
C ARG A 59 0.35 0.85 -3.41
N GLY A 60 1.21 1.88 -3.49
CA GLY A 60 2.64 1.73 -3.77
C GLY A 60 3.34 0.90 -2.70
N ALA A 61 3.14 1.19 -1.42
CA ALA A 61 3.70 0.42 -0.31
C ALA A 61 3.27 -1.06 -0.35
N ASN A 62 1.98 -1.32 -0.61
CA ASN A 62 1.47 -2.69 -0.72
C ASN A 62 2.07 -3.46 -1.91
N MET A 63 2.30 -2.79 -3.05
CA MET A 63 3.00 -3.38 -4.18
C MET A 63 4.47 -3.67 -3.86
N ASN A 64 5.16 -2.73 -3.20
CA ASN A 64 6.55 -2.92 -2.79
C ASN A 64 6.72 -4.05 -1.77
N ILE A 65 5.78 -4.22 -0.84
CA ILE A 65 5.75 -5.38 0.08
C ILE A 65 5.67 -6.69 -0.70
N ARG A 66 4.81 -6.76 -1.71
CA ARG A 66 4.68 -7.95 -2.56
C ARG A 66 5.98 -8.22 -3.33
N ASN A 67 6.52 -7.19 -4.00
CA ASN A 67 7.76 -7.30 -4.74
C ASN A 67 8.95 -7.70 -3.83
N ALA A 68 9.01 -7.21 -2.59
CA ALA A 68 10.02 -7.58 -1.62
C ALA A 68 9.89 -9.07 -1.20
N ASN A 69 8.68 -9.56 -0.98
CA ASN A 69 8.45 -10.97 -0.66
C ASN A 69 8.81 -11.89 -1.85
N ASP A 70 8.51 -11.47 -3.08
CA ASP A 70 8.92 -12.19 -4.28
C ASP A 70 10.46 -12.22 -4.42
N ALA A 71 11.14 -11.12 -4.10
CA ALA A 71 12.59 -11.05 -4.12
C ALA A 71 13.21 -11.93 -3.01
N ILE A 72 12.63 -11.96 -1.81
CA ILE A 72 13.04 -12.87 -0.73
C ILE A 72 12.91 -14.33 -1.19
N SER A 73 11.79 -14.68 -1.80
CA SER A 73 11.55 -16.05 -2.30
C SER A 73 12.59 -16.45 -3.35
N LYS A 74 12.91 -15.54 -4.29
CA LYS A 74 13.97 -15.77 -5.29
C LYS A 74 15.34 -15.93 -4.65
N ALA A 75 15.67 -15.09 -3.65
CA ALA A 75 16.94 -15.18 -2.94
C ALA A 75 17.06 -16.51 -2.17
N GLN A 76 15.97 -17.01 -1.56
CA GLN A 76 15.92 -18.31 -0.88
C GLN A 76 16.16 -19.47 -1.85
N ILE A 77 15.53 -19.43 -3.02
CA ILE A 77 15.73 -20.44 -4.07
C ILE A 77 17.19 -20.43 -4.52
N SER A 78 17.76 -19.26 -4.76
CA SER A 78 19.16 -19.11 -5.17
C SER A 78 20.14 -19.58 -4.10
N ASP A 79 19.88 -19.30 -2.81
CA ASP A 79 20.70 -19.84 -1.71
C ASP A 79 20.61 -21.37 -1.65
N GLY A 80 19.43 -21.96 -1.90
CA GLY A 80 19.26 -23.40 -1.99
C GLY A 80 20.11 -24.03 -3.11
N TYR A 81 20.15 -23.41 -4.29
CA TYR A 81 21.01 -23.85 -5.38
C TYR A 81 22.50 -23.74 -5.03
N LEU A 82 22.90 -22.64 -4.38
CA LEU A 82 24.28 -22.48 -3.92
C LEU A 82 24.67 -23.47 -2.84
N ALA A 83 23.73 -23.92 -2.01
CA ALA A 83 23.99 -25.01 -1.05
C ALA A 83 24.35 -26.30 -1.77
N GLN A 84 23.63 -26.66 -2.83
CA GLN A 84 23.92 -27.85 -3.64
C GLN A 84 25.27 -27.71 -4.34
N ILE A 85 25.58 -26.54 -4.92
CA ILE A 85 26.93 -26.29 -5.52
C ILE A 85 28.01 -26.42 -4.46
N THR A 86 27.77 -25.99 -3.22
CA THR A 86 28.72 -26.15 -2.10
C THR A 86 29.04 -27.62 -1.86
N GLU A 87 28.02 -28.50 -1.76
CA GLU A 87 28.21 -29.94 -1.57
C GLU A 87 28.97 -30.57 -2.73
N ASN A 88 28.59 -30.26 -3.97
CA ASN A 88 29.30 -30.74 -5.16
C ASN A 88 30.76 -30.31 -5.20
N THR A 89 31.05 -29.05 -4.81
CA THR A 89 32.42 -28.52 -4.79
C THR A 89 33.26 -29.11 -3.66
N GLN A 90 32.65 -29.42 -2.50
CA GLN A 90 33.32 -30.17 -1.44
C GLN A 90 33.67 -31.56 -1.89
N ARG A 91 32.76 -32.23 -2.59
CA ARG A 91 33.03 -33.56 -3.18
C ARG A 91 34.15 -33.53 -4.24
N LEU A 92 34.18 -32.47 -5.05
CA LEU A 92 35.30 -32.22 -5.99
C LEU A 92 36.63 -32.10 -5.25
N ARG A 93 36.64 -31.39 -4.13
CA ARG A 93 37.82 -31.24 -3.28
C ARG A 93 38.30 -32.60 -2.74
N GLU A 94 37.39 -33.45 -2.26
CA GLU A 94 37.71 -34.80 -1.80
C GLU A 94 38.35 -35.63 -2.91
N ILE A 95 37.75 -35.65 -4.09
CA ILE A 95 38.28 -36.38 -5.27
C ILE A 95 39.67 -35.86 -5.62
N PHE A 96 39.90 -34.56 -5.61
CA PHE A 96 41.20 -33.98 -5.92
C PHE A 96 42.25 -34.39 -4.90
N VAL A 97 41.94 -34.41 -3.61
CA VAL A 97 42.85 -34.86 -2.55
C VAL A 97 43.20 -36.34 -2.70
N GLN A 98 42.24 -37.16 -3.18
CA GLN A 98 42.43 -38.60 -3.37
C GLN A 98 43.22 -38.94 -4.65
N THR A 99 42.96 -38.22 -5.75
CA THR A 99 43.48 -38.58 -7.08
C THR A 99 44.59 -37.65 -7.61
N GLY A 100 44.71 -36.43 -7.00
CA GLY A 100 45.59 -35.39 -7.48
C GLY A 100 45.16 -34.67 -8.74
N ALA A 101 43.98 -35.01 -9.29
CA ALA A 101 43.44 -34.42 -10.52
C ALA A 101 41.91 -34.42 -10.57
N VAL A 102 41.34 -33.46 -11.31
CA VAL A 102 39.89 -33.38 -11.61
C VAL A 102 39.52 -34.04 -12.93
N ALA A 103 40.41 -34.86 -13.49
CA ALA A 103 40.20 -35.55 -14.76
C ALA A 103 39.34 -36.84 -14.63
N ASN A 104 38.81 -37.14 -13.48
CA ASN A 104 37.94 -38.28 -13.19
C ASN A 104 36.51 -38.00 -13.73
N GLU A 105 35.84 -39.01 -14.28
CA GLU A 105 34.47 -38.87 -14.84
C GLU A 105 33.49 -38.31 -13.82
N GLU A 106 33.61 -38.69 -12.54
CA GLU A 106 32.80 -38.14 -11.43
C GLU A 106 33.03 -36.62 -11.24
N ALA A 107 34.28 -36.18 -11.28
CA ALA A 107 34.61 -34.76 -11.13
C ALA A 107 34.07 -33.92 -12.31
N VAL A 108 34.22 -34.44 -13.53
CA VAL A 108 33.69 -33.78 -14.74
C VAL A 108 32.16 -33.68 -14.69
N ALA A 109 31.47 -34.72 -14.24
CA ALA A 109 30.02 -34.71 -14.08
C ALA A 109 29.56 -33.69 -13.01
N LEU A 110 30.25 -33.60 -11.86
CA LEU A 110 29.95 -32.63 -10.82
C LEU A 110 30.15 -31.19 -11.27
N ILE A 111 31.18 -30.91 -12.07
CA ILE A 111 31.43 -29.55 -12.60
C ILE A 111 30.36 -29.21 -13.65
N ALA A 112 29.96 -30.14 -14.50
CA ALA A 112 28.87 -29.92 -15.45
C ALA A 112 27.55 -29.65 -14.74
N GLU A 113 27.26 -30.36 -13.64
CA GLU A 113 26.08 -30.15 -12.81
C GLU A 113 26.13 -28.78 -12.10
N ASN A 114 27.28 -28.39 -11.58
CA ASN A 114 27.46 -27.04 -11.02
C ASN A 114 27.18 -25.93 -12.05
N GLY A 115 27.64 -26.10 -13.30
CA GLY A 115 27.33 -25.16 -14.38
C GLY A 115 25.84 -25.13 -14.74
N ARG A 116 25.16 -26.28 -14.69
CA ARG A 116 23.70 -26.35 -14.89
C ARG A 116 22.93 -25.64 -13.79
N ILE A 117 23.31 -25.85 -12.52
CA ILE A 117 22.69 -25.22 -11.37
C ILE A 117 22.98 -23.73 -11.35
N ASP A 118 24.19 -23.30 -11.71
CA ASP A 118 24.56 -21.88 -11.81
C ASP A 118 23.61 -21.09 -12.73
N GLY A 119 23.23 -21.70 -13.86
CA GLY A 119 22.24 -21.10 -14.75
C GLY A 119 20.84 -20.93 -14.15
N LEU A 120 20.55 -21.53 -13.00
CA LEU A 120 19.29 -21.37 -12.25
C LEU A 120 19.41 -20.34 -11.15
N VAL A 121 20.62 -19.93 -10.75
CA VAL A 121 20.83 -18.91 -9.73
C VAL A 121 20.47 -17.54 -10.30
N THR A 122 19.47 -16.91 -9.73
CA THR A 122 19.01 -15.58 -10.15
C THR A 122 19.50 -14.50 -9.18
N ALA A 123 19.96 -13.37 -9.73
CA ALA A 123 20.34 -12.24 -8.90
C ALA A 123 19.14 -11.73 -8.09
N SER A 124 19.38 -11.37 -6.82
CA SER A 124 18.37 -10.70 -6.01
C SER A 124 18.06 -9.32 -6.60
N ALA A 125 16.77 -8.98 -6.66
CA ALA A 125 16.31 -7.71 -7.19
C ALA A 125 16.26 -6.64 -6.08
N ALA A 126 16.72 -5.43 -6.40
CA ALA A 126 16.48 -4.27 -5.55
C ALA A 126 14.98 -3.88 -5.60
N VAL A 127 14.40 -3.55 -4.45
CA VAL A 127 13.01 -3.14 -4.31
C VAL A 127 12.95 -1.73 -3.74
N VAL A 128 12.09 -0.88 -4.32
CA VAL A 128 11.84 0.47 -3.80
C VAL A 128 11.13 0.37 -2.45
N VAL A 129 11.66 1.03 -1.43
CA VAL A 129 11.17 0.95 -0.05
C VAL A 129 10.68 2.27 0.53
N ASP A 130 10.91 3.39 -0.17
CA ASP A 130 10.47 4.73 0.24
C ASP A 130 10.01 5.57 -0.97
N GLU A 131 9.46 6.77 -0.67
CA GLU A 131 8.97 7.72 -1.67
C GLU A 131 10.10 8.40 -2.46
N ALA A 132 11.29 8.45 -1.90
CA ALA A 132 12.47 9.06 -2.52
C ALA A 132 13.18 8.09 -3.48
N GLY A 133 12.67 6.86 -3.63
CA GLY A 133 13.27 5.83 -4.47
C GLY A 133 14.38 5.05 -3.77
N GLY A 134 14.44 5.10 -2.43
CA GLY A 134 15.31 4.24 -1.65
C GLY A 134 15.01 2.76 -1.92
N THR A 135 16.06 1.96 -2.06
CA THR A 135 15.95 0.54 -2.43
C THR A 135 16.57 -0.34 -1.35
N ALA A 136 16.01 -1.55 -1.18
CA ALA A 136 16.59 -2.60 -0.35
C ALA A 136 16.82 -3.87 -1.17
N GLY A 137 17.82 -4.66 -0.79
CA GLY A 137 18.23 -5.84 -1.54
C GLY A 137 19.04 -5.47 -2.79
N GLY A 138 19.17 -6.40 -3.70
CA GLY A 138 19.85 -6.18 -4.98
C GLY A 138 21.35 -5.95 -4.83
N SER A 139 22.01 -6.68 -3.91
CA SER A 139 23.47 -6.61 -3.76
C SER A 139 24.23 -7.01 -5.03
N GLY A 140 23.50 -7.39 -6.09
CA GLY A 140 24.08 -7.95 -7.31
C GLY A 140 24.74 -9.31 -7.06
N ALA A 141 24.21 -10.05 -6.07
CA ALA A 141 24.69 -11.39 -5.78
C ALA A 141 24.45 -12.27 -7.00
N THR A 142 25.50 -12.48 -7.76
CA THR A 142 25.57 -13.44 -8.85
C THR A 142 26.72 -14.38 -8.53
N PHE A 143 26.55 -15.62 -8.91
CA PHE A 143 27.59 -16.61 -8.85
C PHE A 143 27.79 -17.15 -10.28
N THR A 144 29.02 -17.41 -10.65
CA THR A 144 29.32 -18.07 -11.92
C THR A 144 30.27 -19.22 -11.61
N ALA A 145 29.80 -20.43 -11.83
CA ALA A 145 30.58 -21.63 -11.57
C ALA A 145 31.82 -21.67 -12.48
N ALA A 146 32.93 -22.07 -11.91
CA ALA A 146 34.15 -22.23 -12.67
C ALA A 146 34.06 -23.44 -13.64
N ALA A 147 34.52 -23.24 -14.85
CA ALA A 147 34.61 -24.35 -15.83
C ALA A 147 35.65 -25.40 -15.40
N ALA A 148 35.50 -26.65 -15.87
CA ALA A 148 36.38 -27.77 -15.53
C ALA A 148 37.87 -27.48 -15.70
N ALA A 149 38.26 -26.77 -16.75
CA ALA A 149 39.63 -26.37 -17.01
C ALA A 149 40.21 -25.35 -16.04
N ALA A 150 39.33 -24.70 -15.24
CA ALA A 150 39.74 -23.69 -14.26
C ALA A 150 39.92 -24.27 -12.84
N LEU A 151 39.49 -25.52 -12.57
CA LEU A 151 39.56 -26.20 -11.28
C LEU A 151 40.70 -27.24 -11.20
N ASP A 152 41.83 -26.95 -11.78
CA ASP A 152 42.97 -27.85 -11.93
C ASP A 152 43.87 -27.95 -10.68
N THR A 153 43.61 -27.16 -9.65
CA THR A 153 44.38 -27.11 -8.38
C THR A 153 43.47 -27.01 -7.15
N LEU A 154 43.92 -27.55 -6.03
CA LEU A 154 43.22 -27.46 -4.76
C LEU A 154 42.94 -26.02 -4.35
N ALA A 155 43.91 -25.11 -4.60
CA ALA A 155 43.76 -23.68 -4.29
C ALA A 155 42.63 -23.00 -5.10
N LYS A 156 42.39 -23.43 -6.32
CA LYS A 156 41.28 -22.92 -7.15
C LYS A 156 39.96 -23.46 -6.70
N ILE A 157 39.85 -24.75 -6.27
CA ILE A 157 38.67 -25.31 -5.66
C ILE A 157 38.32 -24.58 -4.36
N ASP A 158 39.33 -24.32 -3.50
CA ASP A 158 39.12 -23.55 -2.26
C ASP A 158 38.71 -22.07 -2.55
N THR A 159 39.24 -21.48 -3.61
CA THR A 159 38.80 -20.13 -4.07
C THR A 159 37.33 -20.15 -4.51
N GLU A 160 36.90 -21.21 -5.23
CA GLU A 160 35.51 -21.36 -5.68
C GLU A 160 34.57 -21.52 -4.49
N LEU A 161 34.92 -22.33 -3.48
CA LEU A 161 34.17 -22.40 -2.22
C LEU A 161 34.06 -21.04 -1.51
N GLY A 162 35.12 -20.22 -1.56
CA GLY A 162 35.11 -18.86 -1.04
C GLY A 162 34.13 -17.94 -1.79
N LYS A 163 34.05 -18.06 -3.12
CA LYS A 163 33.05 -17.30 -3.92
C LYS A 163 31.62 -17.73 -3.61
N ILE A 164 31.37 -19.03 -3.50
CA ILE A 164 30.04 -19.56 -3.14
C ILE A 164 29.62 -19.04 -1.76
N THR A 165 30.50 -19.10 -0.77
CA THR A 165 30.22 -18.60 0.59
C THR A 165 29.95 -17.10 0.59
N THR A 166 30.70 -16.34 -0.19
CA THR A 166 30.49 -14.89 -0.35
C THR A 166 29.14 -14.59 -1.03
N ALA A 167 28.78 -15.36 -2.06
CA ALA A 167 27.49 -15.19 -2.73
C ALA A 167 26.32 -15.51 -1.78
N ARG A 168 26.41 -16.61 -1.02
CA ARG A 168 25.42 -16.97 0.00
C ARG A 168 25.31 -15.90 1.10
N ALA A 169 26.42 -15.35 1.56
CA ALA A 169 26.42 -14.26 2.54
C ALA A 169 25.69 -13.01 2.00
N LYS A 170 25.88 -12.70 0.71
CA LYS A 170 25.17 -11.59 0.06
C LYS A 170 23.66 -11.86 -0.04
N PHE A 171 23.26 -13.06 -0.48
CA PHE A 171 21.83 -13.42 -0.49
C PHE A 171 21.22 -13.36 0.91
N GLY A 172 21.94 -13.82 1.94
CA GLY A 172 21.51 -13.71 3.33
C GLY A 172 21.35 -12.25 3.78
N ALA A 173 22.29 -11.39 3.42
CA ALA A 173 22.20 -9.96 3.71
C ALA A 173 21.02 -9.30 2.98
N ASP A 174 20.80 -9.64 1.71
CA ASP A 174 19.66 -9.15 0.92
C ASP A 174 18.32 -9.59 1.52
N MET A 175 18.18 -10.85 1.92
CA MET A 175 16.97 -11.33 2.59
C MET A 175 16.70 -10.58 3.90
N SER A 176 17.73 -10.32 4.70
CA SER A 176 17.62 -9.55 5.94
C SER A 176 17.21 -8.10 5.67
N ALA A 177 17.84 -7.45 4.69
CA ALA A 177 17.50 -6.08 4.28
C ALA A 177 16.07 -5.97 3.75
N LEU A 178 15.65 -6.91 2.89
CA LEU A 178 14.29 -6.97 2.35
C LEU A 178 13.25 -7.24 3.45
N SER A 179 13.55 -8.12 4.40
CA SER A 179 12.66 -8.37 5.55
C SER A 179 12.48 -7.12 6.42
N SER A 180 13.56 -6.39 6.68
CA SER A 180 13.50 -5.09 7.38
C SER A 180 12.69 -4.05 6.57
N ALA A 181 12.87 -4.02 5.26
CA ALA A 181 12.12 -3.15 4.36
C ALA A 181 10.61 -3.47 4.37
N VAL A 182 10.24 -4.76 4.35
CA VAL A 182 8.83 -5.18 4.48
C VAL A 182 8.23 -4.68 5.79
N ALA A 183 8.93 -4.81 6.91
CA ALA A 183 8.45 -4.32 8.21
C ALA A 183 8.27 -2.78 8.21
N SER A 184 9.20 -2.04 7.62
CA SER A 184 9.08 -0.58 7.50
C SER A 184 7.92 -0.14 6.59
N LEU A 185 7.74 -0.82 5.45
CA LEU A 185 6.66 -0.56 4.52
C LEU A 185 5.29 -0.89 5.12
N GLN A 186 5.17 -1.96 5.92
CA GLN A 186 3.95 -2.29 6.65
C GLN A 186 3.60 -1.18 7.66
N THR A 187 4.59 -0.70 8.41
CA THR A 187 4.39 0.41 9.34
C THR A 187 3.99 1.70 8.61
N ALA A 188 4.62 1.99 7.49
CA ALA A 188 4.28 3.14 6.65
C ALA A 188 2.85 3.02 6.10
N SER A 189 2.45 1.85 5.61
CA SER A 189 1.09 1.59 5.09
C SER A 189 0.02 1.81 6.16
N VAL A 190 0.25 1.36 7.41
CA VAL A 190 -0.64 1.61 8.55
C VAL A 190 -0.74 3.10 8.86
N ASN A 191 0.38 3.82 8.90
CA ASN A 191 0.40 5.26 9.18
C ASN A 191 -0.29 6.06 8.06
N TYR A 192 -0.09 5.70 6.81
CA TYR A 192 -0.80 6.31 5.67
C TYR A 192 -2.30 6.02 5.74
N SER A 193 -2.71 4.79 6.07
CA SER A 193 -4.12 4.44 6.23
C SER A 193 -4.77 5.22 7.38
N ALA A 194 -4.09 5.38 8.51
CA ALA A 194 -4.57 6.21 9.61
C ALA A 194 -4.65 7.70 9.23
N SER A 195 -3.75 8.18 8.39
CA SER A 195 -3.78 9.55 7.88
C SER A 195 -4.89 9.75 6.86
N TYR A 196 -5.11 8.78 5.98
CA TYR A 196 -6.23 8.76 5.05
C TYR A 196 -7.57 8.80 5.78
N SER A 197 -7.74 7.94 6.80
CA SER A 197 -8.94 7.89 7.63
C SER A 197 -9.24 9.24 8.29
N ARG A 198 -8.25 9.92 8.87
CA ARG A 198 -8.45 11.25 9.46
C ARG A 198 -8.92 12.33 8.47
N VAL A 199 -8.55 12.19 7.20
CA VAL A 199 -8.96 13.15 6.16
C VAL A 199 -10.32 12.78 5.57
N MET A 200 -10.55 11.51 5.27
CA MET A 200 -11.67 11.04 4.46
C MET A 200 -12.84 10.51 5.26
N ASP A 201 -12.60 9.85 6.39
CA ASP A 201 -13.65 9.13 7.10
C ASP A 201 -14.59 10.07 7.86
N THR A 202 -15.85 9.68 7.92
CA THR A 202 -16.89 10.40 8.63
C THR A 202 -16.98 9.93 10.09
N ASP A 203 -17.20 10.87 11.03
CA ASP A 203 -17.65 10.55 12.37
C ASP A 203 -19.17 10.26 12.33
N TYR A 204 -19.51 8.98 12.40
CA TYR A 204 -20.89 8.51 12.37
C TYR A 204 -21.76 9.11 13.49
N ALA A 205 -21.20 9.35 14.69
CA ALA A 205 -21.95 9.91 15.79
C ALA A 205 -22.35 11.37 15.52
N ALA A 206 -21.40 12.15 15.02
CA ALA A 206 -21.65 13.54 14.65
C ALA A 206 -22.64 13.64 13.46
N GLU A 207 -22.50 12.77 12.45
CA GLU A 207 -23.33 12.82 11.25
C GLU A 207 -24.75 12.32 11.50
N THR A 208 -24.95 11.31 12.36
CA THR A 208 -26.30 10.86 12.77
C THR A 208 -27.00 11.93 13.60
N ALA A 209 -26.29 12.65 14.46
CA ALA A 209 -26.86 13.80 15.18
C ALA A 209 -27.25 14.94 14.22
N ALA A 210 -26.40 15.21 13.19
CA ALA A 210 -26.72 16.19 12.15
C ALA A 210 -27.92 15.78 11.32
N GLN A 211 -28.05 14.50 10.95
CA GLN A 211 -29.20 13.93 10.25
C GLN A 211 -30.48 14.09 11.08
N ALA A 212 -30.47 13.70 12.36
CA ALA A 212 -31.61 13.82 13.25
C ALA A 212 -32.04 15.30 13.40
N LYS A 213 -31.08 16.21 13.60
CA LYS A 213 -31.33 17.65 13.67
C LYS A 213 -31.99 18.17 12.39
N ASN A 214 -31.49 17.82 11.22
CA ASN A 214 -32.03 18.29 9.95
C ASN A 214 -33.41 17.70 9.67
N ASN A 215 -33.70 16.46 10.07
CA ASN A 215 -35.03 15.86 10.02
C ASN A 215 -36.04 16.63 10.89
N ILE A 216 -35.67 16.97 12.14
CA ILE A 216 -36.52 17.75 13.04
C ILE A 216 -36.76 19.16 12.48
N LEU A 217 -35.72 19.81 11.96
CA LEU A 217 -35.83 21.14 11.33
C LEU A 217 -36.71 21.12 10.09
N GLN A 218 -36.70 20.05 9.31
CA GLN A 218 -37.58 19.88 8.14
C GLN A 218 -39.04 19.76 8.58
N GLN A 219 -39.33 18.93 9.59
CA GLN A 219 -40.68 18.79 10.13
C GLN A 219 -41.19 20.09 10.77
N ALA A 220 -40.34 20.72 11.57
CA ALA A 220 -40.70 22.01 12.18
C ALA A 220 -40.87 23.13 11.12
N GLY A 221 -40.00 23.13 10.10
CA GLY A 221 -40.03 24.12 9.02
C GLY A 221 -41.31 24.05 8.19
N THR A 222 -41.81 22.84 7.91
CA THR A 222 -43.11 22.65 7.21
C THR A 222 -44.25 23.20 8.04
N ALA A 223 -44.25 22.97 9.36
CA ALA A 223 -45.29 23.51 10.27
C ALA A 223 -45.24 25.04 10.35
N VAL A 224 -44.02 25.64 10.47
CA VAL A 224 -43.82 27.09 10.47
C VAL A 224 -44.27 27.71 9.14
N LEU A 225 -43.94 27.05 8.00
CA LEU A 225 -44.38 27.54 6.69
C LEU A 225 -45.88 27.52 6.54
N ALA A 226 -46.58 26.49 7.02
CA ALA A 226 -48.01 26.41 7.05
C ALA A 226 -48.61 27.57 7.90
N GLN A 227 -48.04 27.83 9.07
CA GLN A 227 -48.46 28.94 9.95
C GLN A 227 -48.21 30.33 9.32
N ALA A 228 -47.03 30.49 8.68
CA ALA A 228 -46.70 31.75 7.99
C ALA A 228 -47.68 32.07 6.85
N ASN A 229 -48.16 31.02 6.16
CA ASN A 229 -49.15 31.17 5.09
C ASN A 229 -50.57 31.51 5.59
N GLN A 230 -50.88 31.23 6.87
CA GLN A 230 -52.18 31.63 7.48
C GLN A 230 -52.20 33.09 7.91
N THR A 231 -51.04 33.70 8.22
CA THR A 231 -50.96 35.06 8.71
C THR A 231 -51.59 36.13 7.78
N PRO A 232 -51.42 36.10 6.46
CA PRO A 232 -52.14 37.03 5.56
C PRO A 232 -53.64 36.84 5.55
N GLN A 233 -54.13 35.61 5.78
CA GLN A 233 -55.57 35.32 5.80
C GLN A 233 -56.27 35.93 7.01
N THR A 234 -55.60 35.98 8.21
CA THR A 234 -56.14 36.62 9.38
C THR A 234 -56.23 38.15 9.23
N VAL A 235 -55.29 38.73 8.50
CA VAL A 235 -55.35 40.17 8.17
C VAL A 235 -56.52 40.51 7.24
N LEU A 236 -56.81 39.63 6.24
CA LEU A 236 -57.95 39.79 5.37
C LEU A 236 -59.30 39.65 6.08
N THR A 237 -59.39 38.85 7.15
CA THR A 237 -60.61 38.75 7.96
C THR A 237 -60.87 39.96 8.86
N LEU A 238 -59.82 40.75 9.21
CA LEU A 238 -59.93 41.99 9.95
C LEU A 238 -60.31 43.21 9.07
N LEU A 239 -60.17 43.07 7.77
CA LEU A 239 -60.53 44.08 6.79
C LEU A 239 -61.95 43.91 6.20
N ARG A 240 -62.65 42.85 6.60
CA ARG A 240 -64.05 42.59 6.29
C ARG A 240 -64.92 43.02 7.44
#